data_f12dfa84ca5223ab3b07be97db56aad9
#
_entry.id   f12dfa84ca5223ab3b07be97db56aad9
#
_cell.length_a   1.000
_cell.length_b   1.000
_cell.length_c   1.000
_cell.angle_alpha   90.00
_cell.angle_beta   90.00
_cell.angle_gamma   90.00
#
_symmetry.space_group_name_H-M   'P 1'
#
loop_
_entity.id
_entity.type
_entity.pdbx_description
1 polymer ?
#
loop_
_entity_poly.entity_id
_entity_poly.type
_entity_poly.pdbx_seq_one_letter_code
_entity_poly.pdbx_strand_id
1 'polypeptide(L)'
;MALPIQTAPSYTLTLPVSKQVVKFRPFLVKEQRSLLVARESEETKQILNAVLDMISAVTDKTVNPKKMAVGDLEYLFLQIRAKSVGETAKINVACQEKDCNGWGQVDVDLNEVEVDIEDVDNKVELSDNLIAELQYPNVDAVFKAEGLSEADSVKPIMRGSIV
;
A
#
# COMPACT_ATOMS: atom_id res chain seq x y z
N MET A 1 29.89 -17.75 24.65
CA MET A 1 29.67 -16.33 24.39
C MET A 1 28.45 -16.21 23.50
N ALA A 2 27.35 -15.63 24.00
CA ALA A 2 26.19 -15.35 23.16
C ALA A 2 26.51 -14.12 22.30
N LEU A 3 26.29 -14.21 20.99
CA LEU A 3 26.43 -13.07 20.10
C LEU A 3 25.39 -12.00 20.49
N PRO A 4 25.75 -10.72 20.48
CA PRO A 4 24.80 -9.66 20.77
C PRO A 4 23.66 -9.71 19.73
N ILE A 5 22.42 -9.79 20.23
CA ILE A 5 21.22 -9.72 19.39
C ILE A 5 21.15 -8.27 18.86
N GLN A 6 21.41 -8.08 17.58
CA GLN A 6 21.17 -6.79 16.93
C GLN A 6 19.67 -6.61 16.80
N THR A 7 19.10 -5.80 17.66
CA THR A 7 17.70 -5.35 17.52
C THR A 7 17.64 -4.32 16.38
N ALA A 8 16.91 -4.63 15.33
CA ALA A 8 16.62 -3.66 14.28
C ALA A 8 15.87 -2.45 14.88
N PRO A 9 16.13 -1.22 14.40
CA PRO A 9 15.38 -0.06 14.83
C PRO A 9 13.89 -0.27 14.52
N SER A 10 13.02 0.27 15.37
CA SER A 10 11.57 0.20 15.15
C SER A 10 10.99 1.60 15.04
N TYR A 11 10.08 1.78 14.12
CA TYR A 11 9.39 3.01 13.81
C TYR A 11 7.91 2.86 14.10
N THR A 12 7.24 3.98 14.36
CA THR A 12 5.80 4.04 14.57
C THR A 12 5.19 4.98 13.55
N LEU A 13 4.10 4.56 12.93
CA LEU A 13 3.40 5.29 11.88
C LEU A 13 1.91 5.27 12.15
N THR A 14 1.24 6.41 11.92
CA THR A 14 -0.22 6.48 11.90
C THR A 14 -0.69 6.36 10.45
N LEU A 15 -1.54 5.38 10.18
CA LEU A 15 -2.10 5.16 8.86
C LEU A 15 -3.08 6.26 8.49
N PRO A 16 -3.10 6.73 7.24
CA PRO A 16 -3.90 7.89 6.86
C PRO A 16 -5.41 7.59 6.84
N VAL A 17 -5.85 6.45 6.34
CA VAL A 17 -7.26 6.09 6.20
C VAL A 17 -7.84 5.58 7.52
N SER A 18 -7.28 4.50 8.06
CA SER A 18 -7.80 3.85 9.27
C SER A 18 -7.44 4.56 10.57
N LYS A 19 -6.53 5.55 10.53
CA LYS A 19 -5.95 6.23 11.71
C LYS A 19 -5.29 5.28 12.72
N GLN A 20 -5.07 4.02 12.33
CA GLN A 20 -4.42 3.03 13.18
C GLN A 20 -2.94 3.33 13.33
N VAL A 21 -2.43 3.18 14.55
CA VAL A 21 -0.99 3.29 14.83
C VAL A 21 -0.33 1.94 14.63
N VAL A 22 0.63 1.87 13.71
CA VAL A 22 1.36 0.65 13.36
C VAL A 22 2.84 0.82 13.70
N LYS A 23 3.39 -0.21 14.34
CA LYS A 23 4.83 -0.32 14.60
C LYS A 23 5.45 -1.23 13.56
N PHE A 24 6.57 -0.80 12.97
CA PHE A 24 7.28 -1.58 11.97
C PHE A 24 8.79 -1.44 12.10
N ARG A 25 9.52 -2.36 11.51
CA ARG A 25 10.96 -2.31 11.33
C ARG A 25 11.33 -2.22 9.85
N PRO A 26 12.54 -1.75 9.51
CA PRO A 26 13.05 -1.90 8.15
C PRO A 26 13.07 -3.36 7.72
N PHE A 27 12.88 -3.62 6.43
CA PHE A 27 12.99 -4.98 5.92
C PHE A 27 14.46 -5.42 5.86
N LEU A 28 14.67 -6.71 5.99
CA LEU A 28 15.97 -7.35 5.91
C LEU A 28 16.28 -7.77 4.47
N VAL A 29 17.54 -8.10 4.21
CA VAL A 29 17.99 -8.58 2.89
C VAL A 29 17.18 -9.77 2.38
N LYS A 30 16.72 -10.65 3.26
CA LYS A 30 15.88 -11.79 2.87
C LYS A 30 14.52 -11.37 2.32
N GLU A 31 13.88 -10.36 2.93
CA GLU A 31 12.60 -9.84 2.46
C GLU A 31 12.78 -9.07 1.14
N GLN A 32 13.85 -8.28 1.03
CA GLN A 32 14.22 -7.60 -0.21
C GLN A 32 14.44 -8.60 -1.36
N ARG A 33 15.15 -9.69 -1.10
CA ARG A 33 15.39 -10.74 -2.10
C ARG A 33 14.07 -11.36 -2.58
N SER A 34 13.15 -11.63 -1.67
CA SER A 34 11.83 -12.17 -2.03
C SER A 34 11.05 -11.22 -2.94
N LEU A 35 11.09 -9.90 -2.68
CA LEU A 35 10.48 -8.89 -3.53
C LEU A 35 11.13 -8.85 -4.93
N LEU A 36 12.45 -8.92 -5.01
CA LEU A 36 13.17 -8.93 -6.28
C LEU A 36 12.81 -10.15 -7.13
N VAL A 37 12.78 -11.34 -6.52
CA VAL A 37 12.38 -12.59 -7.21
C VAL A 37 10.93 -12.50 -7.70
N ALA A 38 10.02 -11.99 -6.86
CA ALA A 38 8.63 -11.79 -7.26
C ALA A 38 8.49 -10.79 -8.43
N ARG A 39 9.28 -9.72 -8.43
CA ARG A 39 9.29 -8.75 -9.52
C ARG A 39 9.77 -9.36 -10.85
N GLU A 40 10.76 -10.27 -10.81
CA GLU A 40 11.27 -10.95 -12.00
C GLU A 40 10.25 -11.93 -12.62
N SER A 41 9.25 -12.38 -11.85
CA SER A 41 8.19 -13.25 -12.37
C SER A 41 7.19 -12.53 -13.27
N GLU A 42 7.16 -11.18 -13.22
CA GLU A 42 6.20 -10.31 -13.94
C GLU A 42 4.72 -10.63 -13.65
N GLU A 43 4.45 -11.51 -12.69
CA GLU A 43 3.09 -11.84 -12.26
C GLU A 43 2.62 -10.89 -11.13
N THR A 44 1.63 -10.05 -11.41
CA THR A 44 1.06 -9.09 -10.45
C THR A 44 0.68 -9.75 -9.12
N LYS A 45 0.08 -10.94 -9.18
CA LYS A 45 -0.33 -11.67 -7.97
C LYS A 45 0.85 -12.12 -7.11
N GLN A 46 1.95 -12.55 -7.72
CA GLN A 46 3.15 -12.94 -6.99
C GLN A 46 3.83 -11.72 -6.36
N ILE A 47 3.92 -10.62 -7.10
CA ILE A 47 4.48 -9.36 -6.59
C ILE A 47 3.68 -8.89 -5.38
N LEU A 48 2.36 -8.85 -5.49
CA LEU A 48 1.49 -8.37 -4.43
C LEU A 48 1.53 -9.31 -3.20
N ASN A 49 1.53 -10.63 -3.38
CA ASN A 49 1.70 -11.56 -2.26
C ASN A 49 3.04 -11.36 -1.55
N ALA A 50 4.13 -11.15 -2.29
CA ALA A 50 5.44 -10.88 -1.69
C ALA A 50 5.46 -9.57 -0.89
N VAL A 51 4.75 -8.53 -1.36
CA VAL A 51 4.57 -7.26 -0.61
C VAL A 51 3.77 -7.50 0.66
N LEU A 52 2.66 -8.23 0.61
CA LEU A 52 1.83 -8.54 1.77
C LEU A 52 2.59 -9.36 2.83
N ASP A 53 3.35 -10.36 2.39
CA ASP A 53 4.18 -11.19 3.27
C ASP A 53 5.29 -10.36 3.92
N MET A 54 5.93 -9.46 3.17
CA MET A 54 6.93 -8.55 3.69
C MET A 54 6.33 -7.60 4.74
N ILE A 55 5.19 -6.97 4.46
CA ILE A 55 4.51 -6.07 5.42
C ILE A 55 4.14 -6.85 6.69
N SER A 56 3.60 -8.05 6.55
CA SER A 56 3.29 -8.90 7.70
C SER A 56 4.53 -9.22 8.54
N ALA A 57 5.67 -9.49 7.90
CA ALA A 57 6.93 -9.81 8.57
C ALA A 57 7.54 -8.58 9.30
N VAL A 58 7.50 -7.39 8.68
CA VAL A 58 8.11 -6.18 9.27
C VAL A 58 7.26 -5.55 10.36
N THR A 59 5.95 -5.88 10.40
CA THR A 59 5.04 -5.45 11.46
C THR A 59 4.84 -6.51 12.55
N ASP A 60 5.66 -7.57 12.56
CA ASP A 60 5.58 -8.69 13.51
C ASP A 60 4.16 -9.29 13.57
N LYS A 61 3.47 -9.32 12.42
CA LYS A 61 2.09 -9.82 12.26
C LYS A 61 1.04 -9.08 13.12
N THR A 62 1.33 -7.86 13.55
CA THR A 62 0.38 -7.05 14.33
C THR A 62 -0.77 -6.51 13.49
N VAL A 63 -0.57 -6.42 12.17
CA VAL A 63 -1.61 -6.02 11.20
C VAL A 63 -1.87 -7.15 10.20
N ASN A 64 -3.08 -7.18 9.66
CA ASN A 64 -3.43 -8.06 8.55
C ASN A 64 -3.45 -7.25 7.23
N PRO A 65 -2.40 -7.34 6.39
CA PRO A 65 -2.29 -6.50 5.21
C PRO A 65 -3.45 -6.69 4.20
N LYS A 66 -4.04 -7.89 4.13
CA LYS A 66 -5.17 -8.18 3.21
C LYS A 66 -6.46 -7.43 3.57
N LYS A 67 -6.63 -7.11 4.86
CA LYS A 67 -7.81 -6.39 5.37
C LYS A 67 -7.61 -4.89 5.45
N MET A 68 -6.39 -4.41 5.19
CA MET A 68 -6.11 -2.97 5.18
C MET A 68 -6.76 -2.31 3.96
N ALA A 69 -7.12 -1.03 4.10
CA ALA A 69 -7.42 -0.19 2.95
C ALA A 69 -6.19 -0.10 2.03
N VAL A 70 -6.42 -0.04 0.72
CA VAL A 70 -5.32 0.01 -0.26
C VAL A 70 -4.40 1.19 0.00
N GLY A 71 -4.96 2.38 0.25
CA GLY A 71 -4.17 3.59 0.55
C GLY A 71 -3.31 3.44 1.81
N ASP A 72 -3.81 2.78 2.86
CA ASP A 72 -3.04 2.48 4.06
C ASP A 72 -1.88 1.52 3.78
N LEU A 73 -2.13 0.49 2.94
CA LEU A 73 -1.10 -0.47 2.55
C LEU A 73 0.02 0.20 1.76
N GLU A 74 -0.34 1.02 0.77
CA GLU A 74 0.62 1.73 -0.09
C GLU A 74 1.46 2.72 0.73
N TYR A 75 0.82 3.49 1.61
CA TYR A 75 1.52 4.43 2.46
C TYR A 75 2.47 3.73 3.44
N LEU A 76 2.03 2.64 4.07
CA LEU A 76 2.87 1.83 4.94
C LEU A 76 4.07 1.24 4.19
N PHE A 77 3.84 0.71 2.97
CA PHE A 77 4.92 0.19 2.13
C PHE A 77 5.94 1.26 1.76
N LEU A 78 5.48 2.47 1.41
CA LEU A 78 6.31 3.61 1.08
C LEU A 78 7.22 3.98 2.27
N GLN A 79 6.67 4.06 3.47
CA GLN A 79 7.41 4.39 4.69
C GLN A 79 8.40 3.29 5.09
N ILE A 80 8.01 2.01 4.95
CA ILE A 80 8.93 0.88 5.15
C ILE A 80 10.11 0.98 4.18
N ARG A 81 9.84 1.27 2.89
CA ARG A 81 10.87 1.44 1.87
C ARG A 81 11.81 2.61 2.21
N ALA A 82 11.26 3.76 2.61
CA ALA A 82 12.05 4.93 2.98
C ALA A 82 13.05 4.61 4.11
N LYS A 83 12.61 3.89 5.13
CA LYS A 83 13.47 3.52 6.28
C LYS A 83 14.39 2.32 6.01
N SER A 84 14.21 1.59 4.91
CA SER A 84 14.99 0.39 4.59
C SER A 84 16.06 0.62 3.52
N VAL A 85 15.75 1.40 2.48
CA VAL A 85 16.62 1.61 1.31
C VAL A 85 17.15 3.03 1.25
N GLY A 86 16.34 3.99 1.65
CA GLY A 86 16.68 5.41 1.63
C GLY A 86 15.43 6.28 1.42
N GLU A 87 15.51 7.48 1.94
CA GLU A 87 14.40 8.44 1.99
C GLU A 87 14.14 9.13 0.65
N THR A 88 15.12 9.11 -0.27
CA THR A 88 14.98 9.72 -1.59
C THR A 88 14.75 8.67 -2.67
N ALA A 89 13.78 8.91 -3.54
CA ALA A 89 13.52 8.10 -4.73
C ALA A 89 13.78 8.92 -5.99
N LYS A 90 14.51 8.34 -6.95
CA LYS A 90 14.72 8.92 -8.28
C LYS A 90 13.64 8.44 -9.23
N ILE A 91 12.86 9.37 -9.74
CA ILE A 91 11.75 9.10 -10.67
C ILE A 91 12.06 9.72 -12.03
N ASN A 92 11.88 8.94 -13.08
CA ASN A 92 11.98 9.45 -14.45
C ASN A 92 10.60 9.99 -14.86
N VAL A 93 10.55 11.25 -15.23
CA VAL A 93 9.32 11.94 -15.63
C VAL A 93 9.44 12.29 -17.12
N ALA A 94 8.45 11.88 -17.89
CA ALA A 94 8.36 12.24 -19.30
C ALA A 94 7.75 13.64 -19.46
N CYS A 95 8.22 14.39 -20.46
CA CYS A 95 7.65 15.67 -20.81
C CYS A 95 6.22 15.48 -21.34
N GLN A 96 5.28 16.32 -20.91
CA GLN A 96 3.88 16.26 -21.34
C GLN A 96 3.56 17.19 -22.51
N GLU A 97 4.55 17.97 -22.98
CA GLU A 97 4.38 18.84 -24.14
C GLU A 97 4.21 18.01 -25.42
N LYS A 98 3.26 18.45 -26.28
CA LYS A 98 3.03 17.81 -27.59
C LYS A 98 4.31 17.82 -28.39
N ASP A 99 4.64 16.69 -28.98
CA ASP A 99 5.84 16.47 -29.82
C ASP A 99 7.18 16.49 -29.06
N CYS A 100 7.17 16.54 -27.73
CA CYS A 100 8.38 16.42 -26.90
C CYS A 100 8.54 14.99 -26.38
N ASN A 101 9.58 14.29 -26.82
CA ASN A 101 9.97 12.98 -26.29
C ASN A 101 11.05 13.08 -25.19
N GLY A 102 11.19 14.28 -24.61
CA GLY A 102 12.14 14.53 -23.53
C GLY A 102 11.73 13.85 -22.23
N TRP A 103 12.70 13.46 -21.43
CA TRP A 103 12.50 12.98 -20.07
C TRP A 103 13.54 13.60 -19.14
N GLY A 104 13.21 13.69 -17.88
CA GLY A 104 14.08 14.19 -16.82
C GLY A 104 14.02 13.30 -15.59
N GLN A 105 15.03 13.38 -14.74
CA GLN A 105 15.06 12.70 -13.47
C GLN A 105 14.77 13.70 -12.35
N VAL A 106 13.85 13.34 -11.46
CA VAL A 106 13.47 14.13 -10.29
C VAL A 106 13.72 13.30 -9.04
N ASP A 107 14.35 13.92 -8.06
CA ASP A 107 14.51 13.32 -6.73
C ASP A 107 13.29 13.69 -5.87
N VAL A 108 12.63 12.67 -5.34
CA VAL A 108 11.44 12.82 -4.48
C VAL A 108 11.79 12.35 -3.08
N ASP A 109 11.59 13.21 -2.07
CA ASP A 109 11.70 12.81 -0.66
C ASP A 109 10.43 12.04 -0.24
N LEU A 110 10.61 10.80 0.16
CA LEU A 110 9.51 9.93 0.55
C LEU A 110 8.94 10.26 1.94
N ASN A 111 9.66 11.03 2.76
CA ASN A 111 9.13 11.49 4.04
C ASN A 111 8.17 12.67 3.88
N GLU A 112 8.29 13.42 2.78
CA GLU A 112 7.41 14.56 2.47
C GLU A 112 6.12 14.14 1.76
N VAL A 113 5.96 12.83 1.46
CA VAL A 113 4.74 12.33 0.83
C VAL A 113 3.61 12.34 1.84
N GLU A 114 2.64 13.19 1.61
CA GLU A 114 1.40 13.26 2.37
C GLU A 114 0.26 12.61 1.58
N VAL A 115 -0.66 12.00 2.30
CA VAL A 115 -1.89 11.46 1.72
C VAL A 115 -3.01 12.45 2.05
N ASP A 116 -3.49 13.12 1.03
CA ASP A 116 -4.66 13.98 1.15
C ASP A 116 -5.92 13.11 1.15
N ILE A 117 -6.63 13.14 2.26
CA ILE A 117 -7.90 12.43 2.42
C ILE A 117 -8.97 13.49 2.59
N GLU A 118 -9.76 13.68 1.54
CA GLU A 118 -10.94 14.54 1.63
C GLU A 118 -11.92 13.97 2.65
N ASP A 119 -12.41 14.83 3.52
CA ASP A 119 -13.47 14.48 4.47
C ASP A 119 -14.82 14.49 3.73
N VAL A 120 -15.06 13.41 2.99
CA VAL A 120 -16.27 13.22 2.19
C VAL A 120 -17.31 12.48 3.03
N ASP A 121 -18.56 12.95 2.99
CA ASP A 121 -19.65 12.17 3.57
C ASP A 121 -19.75 10.82 2.87
N ASN A 122 -19.50 9.78 3.62
CA ASN A 122 -19.48 8.40 3.12
C ASN A 122 -20.89 7.75 3.13
N LYS A 123 -21.93 8.51 3.50
CA LYS A 123 -23.30 8.04 3.55
C LYS A 123 -24.05 8.45 2.28
N VAL A 124 -24.57 7.47 1.59
CA VAL A 124 -25.38 7.66 0.38
C VAL A 124 -26.80 7.16 0.64
N GLU A 125 -27.77 8.06 0.56
CA GLU A 125 -29.19 7.72 0.65
C GLU A 125 -29.63 7.07 -0.68
N LEU A 126 -29.99 5.78 -0.63
CA LEU A 126 -30.46 5.03 -1.80
C LEU A 126 -31.99 5.07 -1.93
N SER A 127 -32.69 5.21 -0.81
CA SER A 127 -34.14 5.41 -0.72
C SER A 127 -34.53 5.91 0.67
N ASP A 128 -35.83 6.26 0.87
CA ASP A 128 -36.34 6.81 2.14
C ASP A 128 -35.98 5.97 3.38
N ASN A 129 -35.70 4.68 3.21
CA ASN A 129 -35.43 3.74 4.30
C ASN A 129 -34.09 2.98 4.15
N LEU A 130 -33.25 3.37 3.18
CA LEU A 130 -32.01 2.66 2.89
C LEU A 130 -30.84 3.65 2.71
N ILE A 131 -29.89 3.58 3.61
CA ILE A 131 -28.65 4.36 3.57
C ILE A 131 -27.50 3.37 3.36
N ALA A 132 -26.64 3.63 2.38
CA ALA A 132 -25.38 2.93 2.19
C ALA A 132 -24.25 3.74 2.82
N GLU A 133 -23.49 3.12 3.70
CA GLU A 133 -22.25 3.70 4.22
C GLU A 133 -21.07 3.08 3.46
N LEU A 134 -20.31 3.93 2.77
CA LEU A 134 -19.19 3.52 1.94
C LEU A 134 -17.88 3.58 2.74
N GLN A 135 -16.98 2.65 2.46
CA GLN A 135 -15.62 2.66 3.00
C GLN A 135 -14.61 2.41 1.88
N TYR A 136 -13.36 2.81 2.11
CA TYR A 136 -12.29 2.53 1.18
C TYR A 136 -12.13 1.01 0.97
N PRO A 137 -11.95 0.55 -0.29
CA PRO A 137 -11.82 -0.86 -0.59
C PRO A 137 -10.56 -1.43 0.09
N ASN A 138 -10.71 -2.62 0.67
CA ASN A 138 -9.58 -3.34 1.20
C ASN A 138 -8.85 -4.13 0.09
N VAL A 139 -7.62 -4.52 0.37
CA VAL A 139 -6.76 -5.24 -0.58
C VAL A 139 -7.41 -6.54 -1.07
N ASP A 140 -8.08 -7.29 -0.20
CA ASP A 140 -8.74 -8.56 -0.55
C ASP A 140 -9.91 -8.36 -1.54
N ALA A 141 -10.66 -7.25 -1.40
CA ALA A 141 -11.75 -6.91 -2.32
C ALA A 141 -11.22 -6.56 -3.71
N VAL A 142 -10.15 -5.75 -3.78
CA VAL A 142 -9.51 -5.39 -5.05
C VAL A 142 -8.93 -6.63 -5.74
N PHE A 143 -8.29 -7.51 -5.01
CA PHE A 143 -7.77 -8.79 -5.55
C PHE A 143 -8.84 -9.68 -6.16
N LYS A 144 -10.01 -9.75 -5.51
CA LYS A 144 -11.13 -10.53 -6.03
C LYS A 144 -11.77 -9.90 -7.25
N ALA A 145 -11.63 -8.58 -7.40
CA ALA A 145 -12.13 -7.86 -8.56
C ALA A 145 -11.19 -7.97 -9.77
N GLU A 146 -9.91 -8.24 -9.55
CA GLU A 146 -8.91 -8.35 -10.61
C GLU A 146 -9.21 -9.54 -11.54
N GLY A 147 -9.31 -9.27 -12.84
CA GLY A 147 -9.63 -10.27 -13.85
C GLY A 147 -11.12 -10.53 -14.07
N LEU A 148 -12.01 -9.82 -13.38
CA LEU A 148 -13.45 -9.83 -13.65
C LEU A 148 -13.82 -8.78 -14.72
N SER A 149 -14.99 -8.98 -15.35
CA SER A 149 -15.59 -7.93 -16.21
C SER A 149 -15.90 -6.68 -15.39
N GLU A 150 -15.98 -5.52 -16.04
CA GLU A 150 -16.22 -4.24 -15.36
C GLU A 150 -17.48 -4.27 -14.47
N ALA A 151 -18.56 -4.93 -14.93
CA ALA A 151 -19.78 -5.10 -14.16
C ALA A 151 -19.66 -6.07 -12.99
N ASP A 152 -18.79 -7.10 -13.08
CA ASP A 152 -18.60 -8.10 -12.04
C ASP A 152 -17.51 -7.69 -11.04
N SER A 153 -16.57 -6.83 -11.43
CA SER A 153 -15.51 -6.31 -10.55
C SER A 153 -16.05 -5.41 -9.43
N VAL A 154 -17.16 -4.73 -9.68
CA VAL A 154 -17.82 -3.85 -8.69
C VAL A 154 -18.37 -4.63 -7.49
N LYS A 155 -18.90 -5.85 -7.71
CA LYS A 155 -19.52 -6.65 -6.65
C LYS A 155 -18.61 -6.97 -5.45
N PRO A 156 -17.36 -7.46 -5.65
CA PRO A 156 -16.46 -7.71 -4.52
C PRO A 156 -16.04 -6.43 -3.79
N ILE A 157 -15.84 -5.34 -4.53
CA ILE A 157 -15.47 -4.04 -3.98
C ILE A 157 -16.62 -3.48 -3.13
N MET A 158 -17.86 -3.50 -3.64
CA MET A 158 -19.04 -3.06 -2.89
C MET A 158 -19.27 -3.88 -1.62
N ARG A 159 -19.10 -5.22 -1.68
CA ARG A 159 -19.25 -6.08 -0.48
C ARG A 159 -18.21 -5.80 0.60
N GLY A 160 -17.02 -5.34 0.21
CA GLY A 160 -15.96 -4.95 1.14
C GLY A 160 -16.10 -3.51 1.65
N SER A 161 -16.94 -2.70 1.02
CA SER A 161 -17.03 -1.24 1.22
C SER A 161 -18.37 -0.76 1.78
N ILE A 162 -19.37 -1.63 1.87
CA ILE A 162 -20.70 -1.31 2.46
C ILE A 162 -20.74 -1.89 3.88
N VAL A 163 -21.01 -1.06 4.85
CA VAL A 163 -21.15 -1.41 6.27
C VAL A 163 -22.62 -1.45 6.64
#